data_f3b5d35b34ee0fd744d1ed057ae612f8
#
_entry.id   f3b5d35b34ee0fd744d1ed057ae612f8
#
_cell.length_a   1.000
_cell.length_b   1.000
_cell.length_c   1.000
_cell.angle_alpha   90.00
_cell.angle_beta   90.00
_cell.angle_gamma   90.00
#
_symmetry.space_group_name_H-M   'P 1'
#
loop_
_entity.id
_entity.type
_entity.pdbx_description
1 polymer ?
#
loop_
_entity_poly.entity_id
_entity_poly.type
_entity_poly.pdbx_seq_one_letter_code
_entity_poly.pdbx_strand_id
1 'polypeptide(L)'
;MPGRGIPEGQHHSPGPHGPQDPELAAIMPAITGPGGQFRHRQHINLAFYAVRRYGMPDAVGTVCGWIRQIAAYERAPQKYHHTVSRAWVELVAHHVAVDPDCADFGVFADRNPALLDKRLLARHYRSSTLAAGPARHGWVEPDLLPFPCSPQGSTAG
;
A
#
# COMPACT_ATOMS: atom_id res chain seq x y z
N MET A 1 12.57 -20.84 43.84
CA MET A 1 12.39 -20.55 43.57
C MET A 1 12.04 -20.10 42.64
N PRO A 2 11.75 -20.05 42.44
CA PRO A 2 11.39 -19.68 41.72
C PRO A 2 11.29 -19.04 40.80
N GLY A 3 11.10 -18.72 40.40
CA GLY A 3 11.04 -18.15 39.68
C GLY A 3 10.51 -17.74 38.73
N ARG A 4 10.20 -17.65 38.43
CA ARG A 4 9.83 -17.35 37.77
C ARG A 4 9.51 -16.79 36.91
N GLY A 5 9.13 -16.63 36.45
CA GLY A 5 8.67 -16.30 35.76
C GLY A 5 8.58 -15.35 34.90
N ILE A 6 8.45 -15.16 34.38
CA ILE A 6 8.43 -14.35 33.68
C ILE A 6 7.77 -13.99 32.73
N PRO A 7 7.35 -13.52 32.43
CA PRO A 7 6.59 -13.12 31.70
C PRO A 7 6.74 -12.59 30.55
N GLU A 8 6.88 -12.61 30.22
CA GLU A 8 7.00 -12.27 29.30
C GLU A 8 6.29 -11.75 28.52
N GLY A 9 5.91 -11.69 28.19
CA GLY A 9 5.25 -11.37 27.46
C GLY A 9 4.84 -10.39 26.97
N GLN A 10 4.75 -10.14 27.00
CA GLN A 10 4.42 -9.46 26.69
C GLN A 10 4.29 -8.80 25.89
N HIS A 11 4.09 -8.51 25.74
CA HIS A 11 3.90 -8.01 25.13
C HIS A 11 3.74 -7.38 24.22
N HIS A 12 3.28 -7.21 23.85
CA HIS A 12 3.08 -6.73 22.80
C HIS A 12 2.03 -6.03 22.54
N SER A 13 1.50 -5.49 23.15
CA SER A 13 0.50 -4.77 22.73
C SER A 13 0.94 -3.77 21.83
N PRO A 14 0.37 -3.52 20.82
CA PRO A 14 0.79 -2.58 19.90
C PRO A 14 0.55 -1.31 20.52
N GLY A 15 -0.04 -0.94 21.13
CA GLY A 15 -0.10 0.24 21.68
C GLY A 15 -0.08 1.42 20.88
N PRO A 16 0.15 2.53 21.41
CA PRO A 16 0.08 3.79 20.72
C PRO A 16 1.25 4.06 19.83
N HIS A 17 2.14 3.13 19.70
CA HIS A 17 3.34 3.42 18.98
C HIS A 17 3.26 3.13 17.50
N GLY A 18 2.16 2.63 17.02
CA GLY A 18 1.98 2.38 15.62
C GLY A 18 2.23 0.95 15.22
N PRO A 19 2.38 0.72 13.93
CA PRO A 19 2.55 -0.63 13.42
C PRO A 19 3.80 -1.31 13.92
N GLN A 20 3.81 -2.65 13.86
CA GLN A 20 4.93 -3.37 14.38
C GLN A 20 6.14 -3.37 13.47
N ASP A 21 5.99 -3.24 12.19
CA ASP A 21 7.13 -3.25 11.28
C ASP A 21 7.99 -2.02 11.53
N PRO A 22 9.27 -2.16 11.84
CA PRO A 22 10.10 -1.01 12.18
C PRO A 22 10.25 0.02 11.06
N GLU A 23 10.35 -0.45 9.83
CA GLU A 23 10.48 0.50 8.72
C GLU A 23 9.18 1.28 8.54
N LEU A 24 8.05 0.59 8.59
CA LEU A 24 6.76 1.25 8.48
C LEU A 24 6.59 2.27 9.60
N ALA A 25 6.91 1.88 10.82
CA ALA A 25 6.81 2.79 11.96
C ALA A 25 7.69 4.02 11.75
N ALA A 26 8.85 3.84 11.17
CA ALA A 26 9.79 4.94 10.97
C ALA A 26 9.31 5.91 9.90
N ILE A 27 8.63 5.43 8.85
CA ILE A 27 8.22 6.32 7.76
C ILE A 27 6.82 6.90 7.97
N MET A 28 6.01 6.31 8.84
CA MET A 28 4.63 6.78 9.00
C MET A 28 4.49 8.26 9.31
N PRO A 29 5.31 8.86 10.18
CA PRO A 29 5.14 10.29 10.45
C PRO A 29 5.28 11.15 9.20
N ALA A 30 6.21 10.80 8.32
CA ALA A 30 6.39 11.55 7.08
C ALA A 30 5.23 11.28 6.11
N ILE A 31 4.70 10.05 6.11
CA ILE A 31 3.61 9.71 5.22
C ILE A 31 2.32 10.40 5.64
N THR A 32 2.01 10.40 6.93
CA THR A 32 0.73 10.93 7.40
C THR A 32 0.78 12.41 7.74
N GLY A 33 1.96 12.92 8.01
CA GLY A 33 2.10 14.33 8.39
C GLY A 33 1.49 14.61 9.75
N PRO A 34 1.36 15.86 10.10
CA PRO A 34 0.88 16.25 11.43
C PRO A 34 -0.52 15.76 11.75
N GLY A 35 -1.35 15.56 10.73
CA GLY A 35 -2.70 15.10 10.98
C GLY A 35 -2.79 13.65 11.38
N GLY A 36 -1.77 12.86 11.10
CA GLY A 36 -1.75 11.47 11.48
C GLY A 36 -2.74 10.59 10.76
N GLN A 37 -3.41 11.07 9.72
CA GLN A 37 -4.42 10.28 9.05
C GLN A 37 -3.84 9.46 7.93
N PHE A 38 -4.40 8.28 7.70
CA PHE A 38 -3.98 7.45 6.59
C PHE A 38 -5.17 7.28 5.66
N ARG A 39 -5.18 8.03 4.56
CA ARG A 39 -6.23 8.00 3.58
C ARG A 39 -5.63 7.72 2.22
N HIS A 40 -6.38 7.96 1.16
CA HIS A 40 -5.93 7.59 -0.19
C HIS A 40 -4.59 8.22 -0.57
N ARG A 41 -4.41 9.50 -0.32
CA ARG A 41 -3.14 10.16 -0.65
C ARG A 41 -1.98 9.50 0.08
N GLN A 42 -2.16 9.14 1.34
CA GLN A 42 -1.13 8.48 2.11
C GLN A 42 -0.86 7.07 1.60
N HIS A 43 -1.90 6.38 1.11
CA HIS A 43 -1.71 5.08 0.50
C HIS A 43 -0.82 5.22 -0.75
N ILE A 44 -1.08 6.21 -1.59
CA ILE A 44 -0.28 6.45 -2.78
C ILE A 44 1.16 6.81 -2.39
N ASN A 45 1.34 7.61 -1.35
CA ASN A 45 2.67 7.96 -0.87
C ASN A 45 3.42 6.72 -0.39
N LEU A 46 2.73 5.83 0.34
CA LEU A 46 3.32 4.61 0.83
C LEU A 46 3.76 3.72 -0.33
N ALA A 47 2.91 3.61 -1.36
CA ALA A 47 3.25 2.84 -2.55
C ALA A 47 4.45 3.44 -3.28
N PHE A 48 4.48 4.77 -3.41
CA PHE A 48 5.59 5.46 -4.05
C PHE A 48 6.90 5.16 -3.32
N TYR A 49 6.88 5.25 -1.99
CA TYR A 49 8.07 4.94 -1.21
C TYR A 49 8.54 3.51 -1.45
N ALA A 50 7.62 2.55 -1.39
CA ALA A 50 8.00 1.15 -1.50
C ALA A 50 8.48 0.79 -2.91
N VAL A 51 7.83 1.34 -3.94
CA VAL A 51 8.25 1.07 -5.31
C VAL A 51 9.65 1.61 -5.53
N ARG A 52 9.94 2.80 -5.05
CA ARG A 52 11.28 3.37 -5.23
C ARG A 52 12.33 2.65 -4.40
N ARG A 53 11.94 2.16 -3.23
CA ARG A 53 12.88 1.52 -2.33
C ARG A 53 13.17 0.08 -2.74
N TYR A 54 12.14 -0.65 -3.15
CA TYR A 54 12.27 -2.08 -3.38
C TYR A 54 12.04 -2.52 -4.82
N GLY A 55 11.37 -1.73 -5.62
CA GLY A 55 11.03 -2.13 -6.98
C GLY A 55 9.94 -3.17 -7.02
N MET A 56 9.57 -3.57 -8.24
CA MET A 56 8.53 -4.58 -8.42
C MET A 56 9.20 -5.93 -8.67
N PRO A 57 8.63 -7.01 -8.20
CA PRO A 57 7.32 -7.08 -7.54
C PRO A 57 7.40 -6.93 -6.02
N ASP A 58 8.56 -6.75 -5.44
CA ASP A 58 8.71 -6.74 -4.00
C ASP A 58 7.83 -5.69 -3.32
N ALA A 59 7.64 -4.55 -3.96
CA ALA A 59 6.82 -3.48 -3.39
C ALA A 59 5.38 -3.95 -3.15
N VAL A 60 4.86 -4.87 -3.97
CA VAL A 60 3.49 -5.33 -3.79
C VAL A 60 3.34 -6.02 -2.42
N GLY A 61 4.20 -6.98 -2.13
CA GLY A 61 4.12 -7.68 -0.86
C GLY A 61 4.36 -6.76 0.32
N THR A 62 5.32 -5.84 0.16
CA THR A 62 5.64 -4.91 1.23
C THR A 62 4.47 -4.00 1.54
N VAL A 63 3.89 -3.37 0.52
CA VAL A 63 2.79 -2.44 0.75
C VAL A 63 1.56 -3.17 1.26
N CYS A 64 1.22 -4.32 0.68
CA CYS A 64 0.05 -5.05 1.14
C CYS A 64 0.21 -5.47 2.61
N GLY A 65 1.39 -5.90 3.01
CA GLY A 65 1.65 -6.23 4.41
C GLY A 65 1.53 -5.01 5.30
N TRP A 66 2.05 -3.87 4.86
CA TRP A 66 1.97 -2.63 5.64
C TRP A 66 0.53 -2.16 5.78
N ILE A 67 -0.27 -2.23 4.70
CA ILE A 67 -1.68 -1.79 4.78
C ILE A 67 -2.44 -2.69 5.76
N ARG A 68 -2.15 -4.01 5.79
CA ARG A 68 -2.77 -4.88 6.76
C ARG A 68 -2.41 -4.46 8.18
N GLN A 69 -1.15 -4.09 8.42
CA GLN A 69 -0.74 -3.65 9.75
C GLN A 69 -1.42 -2.35 10.14
N ILE A 70 -1.56 -1.43 9.21
CA ILE A 70 -2.23 -0.16 9.48
C ILE A 70 -3.70 -0.42 9.81
N ALA A 71 -4.38 -1.27 9.04
CA ALA A 71 -5.78 -1.57 9.29
C ALA A 71 -5.96 -2.24 10.66
N ALA A 72 -5.05 -3.15 11.01
CA ALA A 72 -5.12 -3.80 12.31
C ALA A 72 -4.86 -2.81 13.44
N TYR A 73 -3.88 -1.92 13.26
CA TYR A 73 -3.57 -0.93 14.27
C TYR A 73 -4.75 0.00 14.51
N GLU A 74 -5.48 0.33 13.43
CA GLU A 74 -6.66 1.17 13.53
C GLU A 74 -7.89 0.38 13.96
N ARG A 75 -7.73 -0.89 14.29
CA ARG A 75 -8.81 -1.77 14.73
C ARG A 75 -9.88 -1.94 13.68
N ALA A 76 -9.49 -1.91 12.43
CA ALA A 76 -10.40 -2.06 11.32
C ALA A 76 -9.82 -3.01 10.27
N PRO A 77 -9.42 -4.23 10.67
CA PRO A 77 -8.79 -5.16 9.72
C PRO A 77 -9.71 -5.51 8.55
N GLN A 78 -11.03 -5.41 8.75
CA GLN A 78 -11.97 -5.67 7.69
C GLN A 78 -11.91 -4.63 6.58
N LYS A 79 -11.22 -3.51 6.78
CA LYS A 79 -11.10 -2.52 5.74
C LYS A 79 -10.03 -2.90 4.73
N TYR A 80 -9.16 -3.86 5.06
CA TYR A 80 -8.12 -4.26 4.11
C TYR A 80 -8.77 -4.91 2.88
N HIS A 81 -8.33 -4.54 1.70
CA HIS A 81 -8.84 -5.09 0.45
C HIS A 81 -7.63 -5.40 -0.41
N HIS A 82 -7.38 -6.68 -0.66
CA HIS A 82 -6.13 -7.08 -1.29
C HIS A 82 -6.01 -6.56 -2.73
N THR A 83 -7.04 -6.74 -3.54
CA THR A 83 -6.96 -6.30 -4.93
C THR A 83 -6.78 -4.79 -5.03
N VAL A 84 -7.51 -4.01 -4.23
CA VAL A 84 -7.38 -2.55 -4.26
C VAL A 84 -5.98 -2.14 -3.81
N SER A 85 -5.47 -2.77 -2.74
CA SER A 85 -4.14 -2.43 -2.24
C SER A 85 -3.07 -2.71 -3.27
N ARG A 86 -3.13 -3.84 -3.93
CA ARG A 86 -2.14 -4.17 -4.95
C ARG A 86 -2.32 -3.34 -6.21
N ALA A 87 -3.58 -3.07 -6.61
CA ALA A 87 -3.84 -2.29 -7.83
C ALA A 87 -3.17 -0.92 -7.77
N TRP A 88 -3.24 -0.26 -6.61
CA TRP A 88 -2.60 1.05 -6.49
C TRP A 88 -1.08 0.95 -6.57
N VAL A 89 -0.49 -0.12 -6.07
CA VAL A 89 0.96 -0.31 -6.20
C VAL A 89 1.33 -0.50 -7.68
N GLU A 90 0.52 -1.26 -8.42
CA GLU A 90 0.77 -1.47 -9.84
C GLU A 90 0.69 -0.16 -10.62
N LEU A 91 -0.31 0.65 -10.33
CA LEU A 91 -0.46 1.93 -11.02
C LEU A 91 0.67 2.90 -10.66
N VAL A 92 1.04 2.96 -9.38
CA VAL A 92 2.13 3.83 -8.96
C VAL A 92 3.43 3.36 -9.62
N ALA A 93 3.65 2.04 -9.69
CA ALA A 93 4.87 1.51 -10.29
C ALA A 93 5.01 1.93 -11.76
N HIS A 94 3.89 1.91 -12.48
CA HIS A 94 3.93 2.35 -13.88
C HIS A 94 4.39 3.80 -13.97
N HIS A 95 3.83 4.68 -13.15
CA HIS A 95 4.17 6.09 -13.21
C HIS A 95 5.58 6.38 -12.69
N VAL A 96 6.07 5.57 -11.75
CA VAL A 96 7.47 5.70 -11.31
C VAL A 96 8.39 5.28 -12.46
N ALA A 97 8.03 4.23 -13.20
CA ALA A 97 8.87 3.77 -14.30
C ALA A 97 8.94 4.80 -15.43
N VAL A 98 7.85 5.54 -15.63
CA VAL A 98 7.83 6.57 -16.66
C VAL A 98 8.64 7.80 -16.24
N ASP A 99 8.78 8.08 -14.97
CA ASP A 99 9.46 9.28 -14.47
C ASP A 99 10.40 8.87 -13.33
N PRO A 100 11.42 8.06 -13.62
CA PRO A 100 12.22 7.45 -12.56
C PRO A 100 13.05 8.41 -11.75
N ASP A 101 13.30 9.60 -12.26
CA ASP A 101 14.11 10.55 -11.53
C ASP A 101 13.33 11.37 -10.51
N CYS A 102 12.02 11.26 -10.53
CA CYS A 102 11.20 12.02 -9.59
C CYS A 102 11.27 11.36 -8.23
N ALA A 103 11.97 11.97 -7.29
CA ALA A 103 12.19 11.39 -5.97
C ALA A 103 11.31 11.98 -4.89
N ASP A 104 10.67 13.11 -5.15
CA ASP A 104 9.84 13.77 -4.14
C ASP A 104 8.38 13.43 -4.36
N PHE A 105 7.69 12.93 -3.34
CA PHE A 105 6.30 12.54 -3.49
C PHE A 105 5.39 13.70 -3.87
N GLY A 106 5.60 14.87 -3.29
CA GLY A 106 4.75 16.03 -3.62
C GLY A 106 4.82 16.35 -5.10
N VAL A 107 6.02 16.33 -5.68
CA VAL A 107 6.19 16.59 -7.10
C VAL A 107 5.57 15.47 -7.91
N PHE A 108 5.77 14.21 -7.49
CA PHE A 108 5.20 13.06 -8.17
C PHE A 108 3.67 13.16 -8.20
N ALA A 109 3.07 13.51 -7.07
CA ALA A 109 1.61 13.62 -6.97
C ALA A 109 1.10 14.75 -7.87
N ASP A 110 1.81 15.88 -7.92
CA ASP A 110 1.40 16.99 -8.76
C ASP A 110 1.48 16.63 -10.24
N ARG A 111 2.42 15.80 -10.62
CA ARG A 111 2.56 15.38 -12.01
C ARG A 111 1.59 14.26 -12.39
N ASN A 112 1.01 13.57 -11.41
CA ASN A 112 0.14 12.44 -11.67
C ASN A 112 -1.17 12.55 -10.89
N PRO A 113 -1.94 13.61 -11.15
CA PRO A 113 -3.15 13.85 -10.34
C PRO A 113 -4.19 12.74 -10.43
N ALA A 114 -4.21 11.97 -11.51
CA ALA A 114 -5.17 10.89 -11.62
C ALA A 114 -4.96 9.84 -10.54
N LEU A 115 -3.72 9.65 -10.08
CA LEU A 115 -3.47 8.67 -9.03
C LEU A 115 -4.11 9.06 -7.70
N LEU A 116 -4.40 10.34 -7.52
CA LEU A 116 -5.00 10.78 -6.26
C LEU A 116 -6.53 10.70 -6.29
N ASP A 117 -7.11 10.27 -7.41
CA ASP A 117 -8.55 10.14 -7.53
C ASP A 117 -8.89 8.65 -7.40
N LYS A 118 -9.56 8.28 -6.32
CA LYS A 118 -9.91 6.89 -6.10
C LYS A 118 -10.76 6.32 -7.23
N ARG A 119 -11.47 7.15 -7.95
CA ARG A 119 -12.33 6.68 -9.03
C ARG A 119 -11.54 6.12 -10.21
N LEU A 120 -10.24 6.34 -10.23
CA LEU A 120 -9.42 5.80 -11.30
C LEU A 120 -9.59 4.28 -11.41
N LEU A 121 -9.75 3.58 -10.29
CA LEU A 121 -9.92 2.14 -10.36
C LEU A 121 -11.20 1.70 -11.07
N ALA A 122 -12.20 2.57 -11.14
CA ALA A 122 -13.44 2.23 -11.85
C ALA A 122 -13.22 2.05 -13.36
N ARG A 123 -12.09 2.50 -13.89
CA ARG A 123 -11.78 2.26 -15.27
C ARG A 123 -11.29 0.83 -15.47
N HIS A 124 -10.79 0.20 -14.44
CA HIS A 124 -10.16 -1.10 -14.54
C HIS A 124 -11.01 -2.23 -13.99
N TYR A 125 -11.87 -1.92 -13.03
CA TYR A 125 -12.69 -2.93 -12.38
C TYR A 125 -14.13 -2.50 -12.25
N ARG A 126 -15.06 -3.43 -12.45
CA ARG A 126 -16.45 -3.18 -12.11
C ARG A 126 -16.56 -3.13 -10.59
N SER A 127 -17.47 -2.32 -10.09
CA SER A 127 -17.66 -2.23 -8.66
C SER A 127 -18.09 -3.57 -8.07
N SER A 128 -18.88 -4.36 -8.81
CA SER A 128 -19.30 -5.66 -8.34
C SER A 128 -18.12 -6.61 -8.19
N THR A 129 -17.12 -6.50 -9.07
CA THR A 129 -15.94 -7.34 -8.97
C THR A 129 -15.16 -7.00 -7.71
N LEU A 130 -14.97 -5.72 -7.45
CA LEU A 130 -14.23 -5.31 -6.25
C LEU A 130 -15.00 -5.60 -4.97
N ALA A 131 -16.32 -5.64 -5.03
CA ALA A 131 -17.11 -5.92 -3.84
C ALA A 131 -17.13 -7.41 -3.48
N ALA A 132 -16.73 -8.27 -4.40
CA ALA A 132 -16.81 -9.71 -4.17
C ALA A 132 -15.68 -10.21 -3.29
N GLY A 133 -15.94 -11.30 -2.59
CA GLY A 133 -14.93 -11.90 -1.70
C GLY A 133 -13.60 -12.22 -2.37
N PRO A 134 -13.59 -12.82 -3.57
CA PRO A 134 -12.32 -13.14 -4.21
C PRO A 134 -11.39 -11.95 -4.36
N ALA A 135 -11.92 -10.77 -4.70
CA ALA A 135 -11.08 -9.58 -4.85
C ALA A 135 -10.62 -9.05 -3.50
N ARG A 136 -11.46 -9.18 -2.48
CA ARG A 136 -11.09 -8.67 -1.17
C ARG A 136 -9.98 -9.50 -0.55
N HIS A 137 -9.99 -10.79 -0.76
CA HIS A 137 -9.07 -11.69 -0.09
C HIS A 137 -7.90 -12.16 -0.97
N GLY A 138 -7.91 -11.85 -2.24
CA GLY A 138 -6.83 -12.23 -3.14
C GLY A 138 -6.76 -11.29 -4.32
N TRP A 139 -5.85 -11.58 -5.24
CA TRP A 139 -5.69 -10.73 -6.41
C TRP A 139 -6.65 -11.16 -7.51
N VAL A 140 -7.35 -10.18 -8.08
CA VAL A 140 -8.19 -10.39 -9.25
C VAL A 140 -7.72 -9.43 -10.32
N GLU A 141 -7.49 -9.95 -11.54
CA GLU A 141 -7.06 -9.10 -12.64
C GLU A 141 -8.14 -8.11 -13.03
N PRO A 142 -7.77 -6.97 -13.59
CA PRO A 142 -8.77 -6.00 -14.04
C PRO A 142 -9.73 -6.65 -15.05
N ASP A 143 -11.02 -6.45 -14.84
CA ASP A 143 -12.03 -7.01 -15.72
C ASP A 143 -12.57 -6.02 -16.74
N LEU A 144 -12.13 -4.78 -16.69
CA LEU A 144 -12.51 -3.80 -17.70
C LEU A 144 -11.27 -3.45 -18.52
N LEU A 145 -10.50 -2.48 -18.10
CA LEU A 145 -9.33 -2.05 -18.84
C LEU A 145 -8.08 -2.56 -18.13
N PRO A 146 -7.13 -3.16 -18.83
CA PRO A 146 -5.91 -3.60 -18.15
C PRO A 146 -5.09 -2.41 -17.67
N PHE A 147 -4.22 -2.65 -16.70
CA PHE A 147 -3.31 -1.61 -16.27
C PHE A 147 -2.27 -1.36 -17.34
N PRO A 148 -1.74 -0.15 -17.43
CA PRO A 148 -0.68 0.13 -18.38
C PRO A 148 0.57 -0.70 -18.07
N CYS A 149 1.23 -1.17 -19.12
CA CYS A 149 2.43 -1.94 -18.91
C CYS A 149 3.57 -1.03 -18.58
N SER A 150 4.39 -1.41 -17.61
CA SER A 150 5.55 -0.66 -17.33
C SER A 150 6.56 -0.88 -18.42
N PRO A 151 7.36 0.07 -18.75
CA PRO A 151 8.36 -0.07 -19.79
C PRO A 151 9.28 -1.23 -19.60
N GLN A 152 9.60 -1.55 -18.36
CA GLN A 152 10.46 -2.61 -18.16
C GLN A 152 9.80 -3.86 -18.27
N GLY A 153 8.60 -3.98 -18.00
CA GLY A 153 7.96 -5.23 -17.99
C GLY A 153 7.72 -5.78 -19.28
N SER A 154 7.92 -5.05 -20.26
CA SER A 154 7.48 -5.52 -21.48
C SER A 154 8.23 -6.56 -22.03
N THR A 155 9.21 -6.97 -21.49
CA THR A 155 9.92 -7.87 -22.14
C THR A 155 9.34 -9.07 -22.19
N ALA A 156 8.60 -9.43 -21.54
CA ALA A 156 8.18 -10.64 -21.51
C ALA A 156 8.03 -11.13 -22.74
N GLY A 157 7.82 -10.81 -23.44
CA GLY A 157 7.72 -11.36 -24.65
C GLY A 157 7.76 -12.44 -24.88
#